data_9b32ee6458a7d744576efa5cb58bed4e
#
_entry.id   9b32ee6458a7d744576efa5cb58bed4e
#
_cell.length_a   1.000
_cell.length_b   1.000
_cell.length_c   1.000
_cell.angle_alpha   90.00
_cell.angle_beta   90.00
_cell.angle_gamma   90.00
#
_symmetry.space_group_name_H-M   'P 1'
#
loop_
_entity.id
_entity.type
_entity.pdbx_description
1 polymer ?
#
loop_
_entity_poly.entity_id
_entity_poly.type
_entity_poly.pdbx_seq_one_letter_code
_entity_poly.pdbx_strand_id
1 'polypeptide(L)'
;MTKSFILDCSVTMSWCFEDEFDSYSEIVLNSLTQSKALVPPLWSLEVINVLLMAEKCGRPKNADSTRFIDLLGSLAIYVNSG
;
A
#
# COMPACT_ATOMS: atom_id res chain seq x y z
N MET A 1 12.47 -20.25 -2.65
CA MET A 1 11.78 -19.64 -3.78
C MET A 1 10.87 -18.52 -3.31
N THR A 2 11.01 -17.36 -3.90
CA THR A 2 10.21 -16.20 -3.49
C THR A 2 8.80 -16.29 -4.08
N LYS A 3 7.79 -16.23 -3.24
CA LYS A 3 6.40 -16.20 -3.69
C LYS A 3 6.03 -14.79 -4.11
N SER A 4 5.09 -14.66 -5.02
CA SER A 4 4.57 -13.37 -5.42
C SER A 4 3.05 -13.40 -5.42
N PHE A 5 2.44 -12.25 -5.20
CA PHE A 5 0.98 -12.11 -5.19
C PHE A 5 0.61 -10.74 -5.74
N ILE A 6 -0.64 -10.60 -6.17
CA ILE A 6 -1.15 -9.33 -6.67
C ILE A 6 -1.63 -8.50 -5.48
N LEU A 7 -1.11 -7.29 -5.35
CA LEU A 7 -1.49 -6.38 -4.27
C LEU A 7 -2.52 -5.39 -4.78
N ASP A 8 -3.64 -5.35 -4.09
CA ASP A 8 -4.75 -4.45 -4.38
C ASP A 8 -4.49 -3.08 -3.71
N CYS A 9 -4.88 -2.01 -4.39
CA CYS A 9 -4.73 -0.66 -3.84
C CYS A 9 -5.51 -0.51 -2.52
N SER A 10 -6.68 -1.11 -2.39
CA SER A 10 -7.47 -0.99 -1.17
C SER A 10 -6.77 -1.62 0.04
N VAL A 11 -6.08 -2.75 -0.15
CA VAL A 11 -5.28 -3.35 0.91
C VAL A 11 -4.11 -2.45 1.26
N THR A 12 -3.45 -1.89 0.24
CA THR A 12 -2.34 -0.95 0.44
C THR A 12 -2.78 0.24 1.28
N MET A 13 -3.92 0.83 0.95
CA MET A 13 -4.41 2.01 1.65
C MET A 13 -4.84 1.68 3.08
N SER A 14 -5.25 0.44 3.34
CA SER A 14 -5.62 0.05 4.71
C SER A 14 -4.43 0.16 5.67
N TRP A 15 -3.21 0.12 5.17
CA TRP A 15 -2.02 0.32 6.01
C TRP A 15 -1.86 1.78 6.43
N CYS A 16 -2.41 2.70 5.65
CA CYS A 16 -2.29 4.13 5.89
C CYS A 16 -3.37 4.65 6.84
N PHE A 17 -4.58 4.12 6.73
CA PHE A 17 -5.72 4.62 7.47
C PHE A 17 -5.98 3.77 8.71
N GLU A 18 -5.96 4.43 9.87
CA GLU A 18 -6.11 3.79 11.16
C GLU A 18 -7.39 2.97 11.27
N ASP A 19 -8.49 3.50 10.74
CA ASP A 19 -9.80 2.85 10.80
C ASP A 19 -9.95 1.65 9.85
N GLU A 20 -9.01 1.46 8.93
CA GLU A 20 -9.06 0.36 7.97
C GLU A 20 -8.01 -0.73 8.23
N PHE A 21 -7.07 -0.48 9.13
CA PHE A 21 -6.03 -1.45 9.42
C PHE A 21 -6.59 -2.59 10.26
N ASP A 22 -6.58 -3.80 9.72
CA ASP A 22 -7.13 -4.98 10.37
C ASP A 22 -6.14 -6.15 10.31
N SER A 23 -6.57 -7.32 10.83
CA SER A 23 -5.73 -8.52 10.87
C SER A 23 -5.28 -8.95 9.49
N TYR A 24 -6.16 -8.87 8.51
CA TYR A 24 -5.85 -9.26 7.14
C TYR A 24 -4.78 -8.33 6.54
N SER A 25 -4.96 -7.01 6.72
CA SER A 25 -3.99 -6.03 6.25
C SER A 25 -2.62 -6.26 6.85
N GLU A 26 -2.58 -6.56 8.15
CA GLU A 26 -1.33 -6.84 8.86
C GLU A 26 -0.64 -8.09 8.33
N ILE A 27 -1.41 -9.15 8.08
CA ILE A 27 -0.86 -10.39 7.53
C ILE A 27 -0.24 -10.15 6.16
N VAL A 28 -0.91 -9.39 5.31
CA VAL A 28 -0.41 -9.08 3.97
C VAL A 28 0.88 -8.26 4.07
N LEU A 29 0.89 -7.23 4.94
CA LEU A 29 2.08 -6.41 5.12
C LEU A 29 3.27 -7.23 5.60
N ASN A 30 3.06 -8.10 6.58
CA ASN A 30 4.12 -8.93 7.12
C ASN A 30 4.63 -9.96 6.12
N SER A 31 3.78 -10.42 5.20
CA SER A 31 4.18 -11.38 4.18
C SER A 31 5.22 -10.82 3.22
N LEU A 32 5.34 -9.49 3.13
CA LEU A 32 6.31 -8.85 2.24
C LEU A 32 7.76 -9.02 2.70
N THR A 33 7.98 -9.58 3.88
CA THR A 33 9.33 -9.96 4.32
C THR A 33 9.84 -11.22 3.60
N GLN A 34 8.91 -12.04 3.08
CA GLN A 34 9.24 -13.32 2.44
C GLN A 34 8.66 -13.46 1.04
N SER A 35 7.80 -12.54 0.63
CA SER A 35 7.12 -12.58 -0.66
C SER A 35 7.25 -11.23 -1.33
N LYS A 36 6.99 -11.18 -2.64
CA LYS A 36 6.90 -9.89 -3.34
C LYS A 36 5.47 -9.64 -3.80
N ALA A 37 5.09 -8.38 -3.77
CA ALA A 37 3.80 -7.95 -4.28
C ALA A 37 3.97 -7.42 -5.70
N LEU A 38 3.03 -7.75 -6.55
CA LEU A 38 2.98 -7.22 -7.92
C LEU A 38 1.78 -6.30 -8.02
N VAL A 39 1.99 -5.14 -8.63
CA VAL A 39 0.94 -4.13 -8.76
C VAL A 39 0.82 -3.71 -10.23
N PRO A 40 -0.39 -3.36 -10.68
CA PRO A 40 -0.56 -2.85 -12.06
C PRO A 40 0.07 -1.47 -12.20
N PRO A 41 0.37 -1.04 -13.44
CA PRO A 41 1.00 0.28 -13.66
C PRO A 41 0.23 1.45 -13.08
N LEU A 42 -1.10 1.38 -13.01
CA LEU A 42 -1.92 2.47 -12.48
C LEU A 42 -1.98 2.51 -10.95
N TRP A 43 -1.42 1.49 -10.29
CA TRP A 43 -1.47 1.39 -8.83
C TRP A 43 -0.90 2.64 -8.13
N SER A 44 0.23 3.14 -8.62
CA SER A 44 0.87 4.33 -8.04
C SER A 44 -0.03 5.55 -8.11
N LEU A 45 -0.70 5.74 -9.24
CA LEU A 45 -1.63 6.85 -9.41
C LEU A 45 -2.84 6.70 -8.50
N GLU A 46 -3.34 5.49 -8.35
CA GLU A 46 -4.46 5.23 -7.44
C GLU A 46 -4.09 5.56 -6.00
N VAL A 47 -2.90 5.15 -5.57
CA VAL A 47 -2.40 5.45 -4.22
C VAL A 47 -2.32 6.96 -4.00
N ILE A 48 -1.71 7.67 -4.94
CA ILE A 48 -1.56 9.13 -4.85
C ILE A 48 -2.93 9.81 -4.80
N ASN A 49 -3.86 9.38 -5.65
CA ASN A 49 -5.20 9.96 -5.67
C ASN A 49 -5.94 9.78 -4.34
N VAL A 50 -5.84 8.58 -3.75
CA VAL A 50 -6.48 8.33 -2.46
C VAL A 50 -5.85 9.19 -1.37
N LEU A 51 -4.53 9.35 -1.37
CA LEU A 51 -3.83 10.20 -0.40
C LEU A 51 -4.26 11.67 -0.53
N LEU A 52 -4.34 12.18 -1.76
CA LEU A 52 -4.77 13.55 -2.01
C LEU A 52 -6.20 13.78 -1.53
N MET A 53 -7.10 12.84 -1.81
CA MET A 53 -8.48 12.95 -1.36
C MET A 53 -8.58 12.92 0.16
N ALA A 54 -7.78 12.06 0.80
CA ALA A 54 -7.76 11.97 2.26
C ALA A 54 -7.28 13.28 2.88
N GLU A 55 -6.28 13.92 2.29
CA GLU A 55 -5.79 15.21 2.78
C GLU A 55 -6.83 16.30 2.62
N LYS A 56 -7.54 16.32 1.50
CA LYS A 56 -8.63 17.27 1.26
C LYS A 56 -9.74 17.13 2.28
N CYS A 57 -10.05 15.90 2.66
CA CYS A 57 -11.14 15.62 3.61
C CYS A 57 -10.69 15.65 5.07
N GLY A 58 -9.41 15.85 5.32
CA GLY A 58 -8.86 15.83 6.68
C GLY A 58 -8.93 14.47 7.33
N ARG A 59 -8.89 13.40 6.55
CA ARG A 59 -9.00 12.05 7.07
C ARG A 59 -7.75 11.65 7.87
N PRO A 60 -7.91 11.08 9.08
CA PRO A 60 -6.77 10.66 9.89
C PRO A 60 -5.96 9.56 9.20
N LYS A 61 -4.63 9.69 9.26
CA LYS A 61 -3.70 8.72 8.71
C LYS A 61 -2.69 8.32 9.78
N ASN A 62 -2.21 7.07 9.71
CA ASN A 62 -1.17 6.57 10.62
C ASN A 62 0.18 7.25 10.39
N ALA A 63 0.41 7.73 9.17
CA ALA A 63 1.60 8.47 8.80
C ALA A 63 1.21 9.50 7.76
N ASP A 64 2.00 10.58 7.64
CA ASP A 64 1.74 11.55 6.58
C ASP A 64 2.02 10.91 5.21
N SER A 65 1.53 11.56 4.14
CA SER A 65 1.62 11.01 2.79
C SER A 65 3.05 10.74 2.36
N THR A 66 3.98 11.65 2.70
CA THR A 66 5.39 11.49 2.32
C THR A 66 6.00 10.26 2.98
N ARG A 67 5.76 10.09 4.27
CA ARG A 67 6.25 8.92 5.00
C ARG A 67 5.66 7.62 4.47
N PHE A 68 4.38 7.65 4.15
CA PHE A 68 3.71 6.47 3.63
C PHE A 68 4.28 6.06 2.26
N ILE A 69 4.52 7.05 1.38
CA ILE A 69 5.13 6.78 0.08
C ILE A 69 6.54 6.22 0.26
N ASP A 70 7.31 6.77 1.18
CA ASP A 70 8.65 6.27 1.50
C ASP A 70 8.60 4.83 1.99
N LEU A 71 7.63 4.51 2.84
CA LEU A 71 7.44 3.14 3.33
C LEU A 71 7.17 2.19 2.17
N LEU A 72 6.27 2.57 1.27
CA LEU A 72 5.95 1.73 0.12
C LEU A 72 7.18 1.49 -0.75
N GLY A 73 8.03 2.50 -0.90
CA GLY A 73 9.26 2.37 -1.67
C GLY A 73 10.28 1.41 -1.04
N SER A 74 10.17 1.17 0.26
CA SER A 74 11.08 0.25 0.97
C SER A 74 10.58 -1.19 0.98
N LEU A 75 9.34 -1.42 0.56
CA LEU A 75 8.75 -2.75 0.57
C LEU A 75 9.00 -3.47 -0.75
N ALA A 76 8.82 -4.80 -0.73
CA ALA A 76 9.01 -5.63 -1.92
C ALA A 76 7.78 -5.56 -2.83
N ILE A 77 7.51 -4.38 -3.36
CA ILE A 77 6.38 -4.10 -4.25
C ILE A 77 6.93 -3.72 -5.62
N TYR A 78 6.50 -4.43 -6.65
CA TYR A 78 7.03 -4.25 -8.01
C TYR A 78 5.90 -4.06 -9.00
N VAL A 79 6.11 -3.16 -9.96
CA VAL A 79 5.12 -2.93 -11.02
C VAL A 79 5.19 -4.08 -12.01
N ASN A 80 4.04 -4.67 -12.29
CA ASN A 80 3.90 -5.72 -13.28
C ASN A 80 3.50 -5.07 -14.61
N SER A 81 4.47 -4.87 -15.47
CA SER A 81 4.27 -4.16 -16.75
C SER A 81 4.09 -5.10 -17.94
N GLY A 82 4.11 -6.40 -17.68
CA GLY A 82 4.05 -7.40 -18.76
C GLY A 82 2.72 -8.03 -18.99
#